data_207174b2761cc3fb67b8925428c3536c
#
_entry.id   207174b2761cc3fb67b8925428c3536c
#
_cell.length_a   1.000
_cell.length_b   1.000
_cell.length_c   1.000
_cell.angle_alpha   90.00
_cell.angle_beta   90.00
_cell.angle_gamma   90.00
#
_symmetry.space_group_name_H-M   'P 1'
#
loop_
_entity.id
_entity.type
_entity.pdbx_description
1 polymer ?
#
loop_
_entity_poly.entity_id
_entity_poly.type
_entity_poly.pdbx_seq_one_letter_code
_entity_poly.pdbx_strand_id
1 'polypeptide(L)'
;MEDRFALLIDADNVSAKYIKPILDELSKYGNVTYKRIYGDWTKTNNASWKEELLQNSITPIQQFSYTHGKNATDSAMIIDAMDMLYTSELEGVCLVSSDSDFTKLASRLRESGKTVIGMGEGKTSSPFRKACDIFTELELLLEDNTMGKEERNTHSHASGKWQKKDNHDSMVSKEKIEEAVVKIIRKIRIMTGRPDWEKLEADW
;
A
#
# COMPACT_ATOMS: atom_id res chain seq x y z
N MET A 1 9.32 -7.72 18.14
CA MET A 1 7.84 -7.91 18.03
C MET A 1 7.47 -7.39 16.66
N GLU A 2 6.66 -8.09 15.89
CA GLU A 2 6.25 -7.55 14.58
C GLU A 2 5.26 -6.41 14.77
N ASP A 3 5.42 -5.34 13.99
CA ASP A 3 4.52 -4.19 14.00
C ASP A 3 3.11 -4.60 13.57
N ARG A 4 2.09 -4.14 14.28
CA ARG A 4 0.68 -4.48 14.04
C ARG A 4 -0.05 -3.33 13.39
N PHE A 5 -0.71 -3.61 12.27
CA PHE A 5 -1.47 -2.63 11.50
C PHE A 5 -2.96 -2.96 11.46
N ALA A 6 -3.78 -1.91 11.40
CA ALA A 6 -5.17 -2.01 10.99
C ALA A 6 -5.33 -1.60 9.53
N LEU A 7 -6.06 -2.38 8.75
CA LEU A 7 -6.46 -2.08 7.38
C LEU A 7 -7.94 -1.69 7.37
N LEU A 8 -8.22 -0.45 6.98
CA LEU A 8 -9.55 0.14 6.89
C LEU A 8 -9.82 0.57 5.45
N ILE A 9 -10.83 -0.02 4.83
CA ILE A 9 -11.14 0.15 3.40
C ILE A 9 -12.50 0.80 3.23
N ASP A 10 -12.55 1.83 2.42
CA ASP A 10 -13.77 2.48 1.98
C ASP A 10 -14.30 1.82 0.69
N ALA A 11 -15.35 1.01 0.80
CA ALA A 11 -15.92 0.27 -0.32
C ALA A 11 -16.61 1.15 -1.37
N ASP A 12 -17.03 2.36 -1.00
CA ASP A 12 -17.69 3.29 -1.92
C ASP A 12 -16.69 3.95 -2.88
N ASN A 13 -15.40 4.03 -2.48
CA ASN A 13 -14.32 4.70 -3.22
C ASN A 13 -13.23 3.76 -3.76
N VAL A 14 -13.32 2.46 -3.48
CA VAL A 14 -12.27 1.49 -3.86
C VAL A 14 -12.87 0.27 -4.54
N SER A 15 -12.24 -0.22 -5.59
CA SER A 15 -12.66 -1.44 -6.30
C SER A 15 -12.04 -2.70 -5.67
N ALA A 16 -12.81 -3.79 -5.64
CA ALA A 16 -12.38 -5.09 -5.12
C ALA A 16 -11.12 -5.66 -5.80
N LYS A 17 -10.86 -5.30 -7.05
CA LYS A 17 -9.65 -5.71 -7.80
C LYS A 17 -8.32 -5.34 -7.12
N TYR A 18 -8.34 -4.33 -6.25
CA TYR A 18 -7.14 -3.86 -5.57
C TYR A 18 -6.82 -4.60 -4.27
N ILE A 19 -7.74 -5.47 -3.77
CA ILE A 19 -7.55 -6.03 -2.42
C ILE A 19 -6.28 -6.86 -2.27
N LYS A 20 -6.00 -7.72 -3.25
CA LYS A 20 -4.78 -8.53 -3.21
C LYS A 20 -3.51 -7.69 -3.27
N PRO A 21 -3.36 -6.74 -4.23
CA PRO A 21 -2.26 -5.78 -4.24
C PRO A 21 -2.11 -4.98 -2.93
N ILE A 22 -3.21 -4.54 -2.32
CA ILE A 22 -3.20 -3.82 -1.03
C ILE A 22 -2.62 -4.69 0.08
N LEU A 23 -3.06 -5.95 0.19
CA LEU A 23 -2.57 -6.87 1.22
C LEU A 23 -1.09 -7.23 1.00
N ASP A 24 -0.70 -7.46 -0.25
CA ASP A 24 0.69 -7.74 -0.62
C ASP A 24 1.60 -6.54 -0.27
N GLU A 25 1.16 -5.31 -0.56
CA GLU A 25 1.90 -4.09 -0.22
C GLU A 25 1.98 -3.89 1.30
N LEU A 26 0.84 -4.01 2.00
CA LEU A 26 0.79 -3.77 3.44
C LEU A 26 1.58 -4.79 4.24
N SER A 27 1.74 -6.01 3.74
CA SER A 27 2.56 -7.06 4.36
C SER A 27 4.04 -6.69 4.50
N LYS A 28 4.53 -5.72 3.73
CA LYS A 28 5.91 -5.22 3.80
C LYS A 28 6.17 -4.38 5.06
N TYR A 29 5.11 -3.85 5.69
CA TYR A 29 5.22 -2.97 6.85
C TYR A 29 4.99 -3.69 8.18
N GLY A 30 4.28 -4.82 8.18
CA GLY A 30 4.02 -5.58 9.39
C GLY A 30 2.80 -6.50 9.28
N ASN A 31 2.34 -6.99 10.43
CA ASN A 31 1.21 -7.90 10.51
C ASN A 31 -0.12 -7.15 10.53
N VAL A 32 -1.03 -7.49 9.63
CA VAL A 32 -2.37 -6.88 9.55
C VAL A 32 -3.33 -7.61 10.48
N THR A 33 -3.54 -7.06 11.68
CA THR A 33 -4.39 -7.67 12.72
C THR A 33 -5.86 -7.36 12.56
N TYR A 34 -6.20 -6.17 12.07
CA TYR A 34 -7.58 -5.77 11.76
C TYR A 34 -7.70 -5.53 10.25
N LYS A 35 -8.69 -6.20 9.64
CA LYS A 35 -9.04 -5.99 8.24
C LYS A 35 -10.53 -5.70 8.18
N ARG A 36 -10.90 -4.43 7.99
CA ARG A 36 -12.29 -3.98 7.94
C ARG A 36 -12.57 -3.20 6.67
N ILE A 37 -13.77 -3.38 6.14
CA ILE A 37 -14.25 -2.65 4.98
C ILE A 37 -15.63 -2.09 5.28
N TYR A 38 -15.84 -0.84 4.94
CA TYR A 38 -17.03 -0.06 5.28
C TYR A 38 -17.83 0.20 4.03
N GLY A 39 -19.13 -0.03 4.07
CA GLY A 39 -20.02 0.20 2.93
C GLY A 39 -21.46 -0.18 3.19
N ASP A 40 -22.32 0.15 2.26
CA ASP A 40 -23.69 -0.32 2.25
C ASP A 40 -23.81 -1.62 1.43
N TRP A 41 -23.76 -2.74 2.13
CA TRP A 41 -23.78 -4.09 1.53
C TRP A 41 -25.13 -4.48 0.95
N THR A 42 -26.14 -3.66 1.09
CA THR A 42 -27.46 -3.85 0.43
C THR A 42 -27.43 -3.39 -1.02
N LYS A 43 -26.45 -2.57 -1.41
CA LYS A 43 -26.25 -2.10 -2.77
C LYS A 43 -25.62 -3.16 -3.66
N THR A 44 -26.11 -3.26 -4.90
CA THR A 44 -25.58 -4.22 -5.89
C THR A 44 -24.15 -3.95 -6.32
N ASN A 45 -23.68 -2.69 -6.22
CA ASN A 45 -22.33 -2.29 -6.58
C ASN A 45 -21.24 -2.99 -5.72
N ASN A 46 -21.61 -3.42 -4.51
CA ASN A 46 -20.70 -4.09 -3.59
C ASN A 46 -20.67 -5.62 -3.75
N ALA A 47 -21.41 -6.18 -4.72
CA ALA A 47 -21.46 -7.63 -4.95
C ALA A 47 -20.08 -8.22 -5.31
N SER A 48 -19.21 -7.47 -6.02
CA SER A 48 -17.85 -7.90 -6.37
C SER A 48 -16.93 -8.11 -5.18
N TRP A 49 -17.25 -7.52 -4.04
CA TRP A 49 -16.47 -7.69 -2.81
C TRP A 49 -16.72 -9.02 -2.10
N LYS A 50 -17.88 -9.66 -2.29
CA LYS A 50 -18.31 -10.80 -1.50
C LYS A 50 -17.29 -11.95 -1.50
N GLU A 51 -16.75 -12.29 -2.66
CA GLU A 51 -15.76 -13.36 -2.79
C GLU A 51 -14.44 -12.97 -2.15
N GLU A 52 -13.97 -11.73 -2.42
CA GLU A 52 -12.72 -11.19 -1.89
C GLU A 52 -12.72 -11.08 -0.36
N LEU A 53 -13.87 -10.71 0.24
CA LEU A 53 -14.01 -10.64 1.70
C LEU A 53 -13.80 -12.00 2.36
N LEU A 54 -14.40 -13.05 1.78
CA LEU A 54 -14.29 -14.42 2.29
C LEU A 54 -12.86 -14.95 2.14
N GLN A 55 -12.26 -14.78 0.97
CA GLN A 55 -10.91 -15.30 0.67
C GLN A 55 -9.82 -14.62 1.51
N ASN A 56 -10.00 -13.34 1.84
CA ASN A 56 -8.97 -12.54 2.52
C ASN A 56 -9.27 -12.29 4.00
N SER A 57 -10.32 -12.89 4.55
CA SER A 57 -10.75 -12.73 5.96
C SER A 57 -10.95 -11.26 6.33
N ILE A 58 -11.66 -10.49 5.48
CA ILE A 58 -11.98 -9.09 5.70
C ILE A 58 -13.38 -8.99 6.31
N THR A 59 -13.51 -8.25 7.40
CA THR A 59 -14.79 -8.04 8.09
C THR A 59 -15.56 -6.90 7.45
N PRO A 60 -16.71 -7.15 6.82
CA PRO A 60 -17.58 -6.09 6.31
C PRO A 60 -18.33 -5.40 7.45
N ILE A 61 -18.27 -4.08 7.46
CA ILE A 61 -19.03 -3.22 8.37
C ILE A 61 -20.17 -2.60 7.59
N GLN A 62 -21.41 -2.95 7.96
CA GLN A 62 -22.62 -2.41 7.32
C GLN A 62 -22.91 -1.01 7.82
N GLN A 63 -23.07 -0.09 6.87
CA GLN A 63 -23.56 1.24 7.14
C GLN A 63 -24.73 1.58 6.20
N PHE A 64 -25.93 1.72 6.75
CA PHE A 64 -27.09 2.13 5.98
C PHE A 64 -27.05 3.63 5.69
N SER A 65 -27.25 3.99 4.44
CA SER A 65 -27.41 5.40 4.03
C SER A 65 -28.86 5.82 4.23
N TYR A 66 -29.18 6.45 5.36
CA TYR A 66 -30.53 6.96 5.65
C TYR A 66 -30.91 8.16 4.78
N THR A 67 -29.96 8.85 4.20
CA THR A 67 -30.17 10.02 3.33
C THR A 67 -29.17 10.00 2.19
N HIS A 68 -29.63 10.19 0.97
CA HIS A 68 -28.74 10.28 -0.19
C HIS A 68 -27.72 11.42 -0.02
N GLY A 69 -26.45 11.15 -0.33
CA GLY A 69 -25.39 12.16 -0.34
C GLY A 69 -24.81 12.53 1.04
N LYS A 70 -25.02 11.73 2.08
CA LYS A 70 -24.35 11.90 3.37
C LYS A 70 -23.26 10.84 3.56
N ASN A 71 -22.11 11.27 4.12
CA ASN A 71 -20.89 10.48 4.38
C ASN A 71 -21.08 9.54 5.59
N ALA A 72 -22.13 8.69 5.57
CA ALA A 72 -22.42 7.78 6.69
C ALA A 72 -21.36 6.69 6.82
N THR A 73 -20.87 6.18 5.68
CA THR A 73 -19.78 5.19 5.60
C THR A 73 -18.48 5.76 6.16
N ASP A 74 -18.13 6.99 5.77
CA ASP A 74 -16.92 7.67 6.23
C ASP A 74 -16.95 7.89 7.74
N SER A 75 -18.11 8.33 8.28
CA SER A 75 -18.30 8.51 9.71
C SER A 75 -18.09 7.22 10.49
N ALA A 76 -18.61 6.10 10.00
CA ALA A 76 -18.41 4.79 10.62
C ALA A 76 -16.93 4.37 10.65
N MET A 77 -16.23 4.57 9.53
CA MET A 77 -14.79 4.28 9.43
C MET A 77 -13.96 5.18 10.36
N ILE A 78 -14.30 6.48 10.46
CA ILE A 78 -13.62 7.42 11.35
C ILE A 78 -13.81 7.02 12.82
N ILE A 79 -15.04 6.72 13.25
CA ILE A 79 -15.34 6.32 14.62
C ILE A 79 -14.57 5.05 14.98
N ASP A 80 -14.62 4.04 14.12
CA ASP A 80 -13.96 2.76 14.35
C ASP A 80 -12.42 2.90 14.40
N ALA A 81 -11.84 3.74 13.53
CA ALA A 81 -10.42 4.07 13.58
C ALA A 81 -10.01 4.74 14.89
N MET A 82 -10.84 5.64 15.41
CA MET A 82 -10.60 6.31 16.68
C MET A 82 -10.77 5.35 17.87
N ASP A 83 -11.73 4.45 17.83
CA ASP A 83 -11.89 3.41 18.85
C ASP A 83 -10.65 2.49 18.87
N MET A 84 -10.18 2.05 17.71
CA MET A 84 -8.95 1.25 17.60
C MET A 84 -7.73 2.00 18.13
N LEU A 85 -7.61 3.30 17.87
CA LEU A 85 -6.51 4.12 18.38
C LEU A 85 -6.39 4.05 19.90
N TYR A 86 -7.51 4.04 20.61
CA TYR A 86 -7.53 4.08 22.08
C TYR A 86 -7.64 2.71 22.75
N THR A 87 -8.13 1.70 22.04
CA THR A 87 -8.41 0.37 22.64
C THR A 87 -7.45 -0.71 22.18
N SER A 88 -6.65 -0.46 21.13
CA SER A 88 -5.80 -1.47 20.52
C SER A 88 -4.33 -1.03 20.54
N GLU A 89 -3.45 -2.01 20.73
CA GLU A 89 -2.01 -1.80 20.58
C GLU A 89 -1.62 -1.98 19.11
N LEU A 90 -1.73 -0.91 18.33
CA LEU A 90 -1.35 -0.85 16.92
C LEU A 90 -0.17 0.10 16.75
N GLU A 91 0.77 -0.24 15.88
CA GLU A 91 1.85 0.63 15.44
C GLU A 91 1.41 1.56 14.32
N GLY A 92 0.44 1.12 13.52
CA GLY A 92 -0.07 1.95 12.42
C GLY A 92 -1.43 1.56 11.89
N VAL A 93 -1.93 2.42 11.01
CA VAL A 93 -3.21 2.27 10.34
C VAL A 93 -3.04 2.51 8.85
N CYS A 94 -3.56 1.59 8.03
CA CYS A 94 -3.68 1.77 6.59
C CYS A 94 -5.10 2.23 6.25
N LEU A 95 -5.21 3.41 5.65
CA LEU A 95 -6.46 4.00 5.17
C LEU A 95 -6.54 3.86 3.65
N VAL A 96 -7.52 3.11 3.16
CA VAL A 96 -7.69 2.86 1.73
C VAL A 96 -8.94 3.59 1.23
N SER A 97 -8.74 4.78 0.70
CA SER A 97 -9.76 5.65 0.10
C SER A 97 -9.12 6.73 -0.75
N SER A 98 -9.90 7.31 -1.67
CA SER A 98 -9.51 8.50 -2.43
C SER A 98 -10.19 9.77 -1.92
N ASP A 99 -11.01 9.67 -0.85
CA ASP A 99 -11.75 10.79 -0.30
C ASP A 99 -10.88 11.69 0.59
N SER A 100 -11.02 12.98 0.38
CA SER A 100 -10.34 14.02 1.17
C SER A 100 -10.84 14.14 2.61
N ASP A 101 -12.03 13.64 2.91
CA ASP A 101 -12.66 13.73 4.22
C ASP A 101 -11.87 12.96 5.29
N PHE A 102 -11.08 11.95 4.87
CA PHE A 102 -10.16 11.22 5.73
C PHE A 102 -8.87 11.99 6.10
N THR A 103 -8.63 13.18 5.52
CA THR A 103 -7.43 14.00 5.82
C THR A 103 -7.28 14.29 7.30
N LYS A 104 -8.38 14.65 7.99
CA LYS A 104 -8.34 14.94 9.44
C LYS A 104 -8.09 13.70 10.26
N LEU A 105 -8.65 12.56 9.87
CA LEU A 105 -8.39 11.28 10.52
C LEU A 105 -6.91 10.91 10.41
N ALA A 106 -6.32 10.97 9.22
CA ALA A 106 -4.91 10.68 9.00
C ALA A 106 -4.01 11.57 9.87
N SER A 107 -4.26 12.89 9.89
CA SER A 107 -3.53 13.82 10.74
C SER A 107 -3.65 13.46 12.22
N ARG A 108 -4.86 13.11 12.69
CA ARG A 108 -5.11 12.78 14.11
C ARG A 108 -4.40 11.51 14.54
N LEU A 109 -4.37 10.48 13.69
CA LEU A 109 -3.65 9.24 13.95
C LEU A 109 -2.14 9.49 14.06
N ARG A 110 -1.56 10.28 13.15
CA ARG A 110 -0.15 10.69 13.20
C ARG A 110 0.19 11.50 14.46
N GLU A 111 -0.65 12.47 14.83
CA GLU A 111 -0.50 13.24 16.09
C GLU A 111 -0.46 12.34 17.32
N SER A 112 -1.09 11.18 17.26
CA SER A 112 -1.08 10.17 18.32
C SER A 112 0.10 9.19 18.21
N GLY A 113 1.07 9.46 17.34
CA GLY A 113 2.28 8.65 17.17
C GLY A 113 2.09 7.37 16.36
N LYS A 114 0.96 7.22 15.62
CA LYS A 114 0.72 6.07 14.76
C LYS A 114 1.27 6.30 13.35
N THR A 115 1.87 5.29 12.76
CA THR A 115 2.23 5.30 11.34
C THR A 115 0.98 5.23 10.49
N VAL A 116 0.77 6.20 9.59
CA VAL A 116 -0.39 6.24 8.70
C VAL A 116 0.05 5.94 7.28
N ILE A 117 -0.45 4.83 6.75
CA ILE A 117 -0.28 4.43 5.35
C ILE A 117 -1.57 4.77 4.62
N GLY A 118 -1.49 5.64 3.61
CA GLY A 118 -2.61 5.93 2.72
C GLY A 118 -2.49 5.15 1.43
N MET A 119 -3.57 4.57 0.95
CA MET A 119 -3.65 3.99 -0.39
C MET A 119 -4.90 4.51 -1.09
N GLY A 120 -4.73 5.03 -2.29
CA GLY A 120 -5.83 5.62 -3.05
C GLY A 120 -5.51 5.73 -4.53
N GLU A 121 -6.52 6.03 -5.33
CA GLU A 121 -6.34 6.22 -6.78
C GLU A 121 -5.56 7.51 -7.09
N GLY A 122 -5.01 7.60 -8.30
CA GLY A 122 -4.23 8.75 -8.77
C GLY A 122 -4.94 10.10 -8.66
N LYS A 123 -6.29 10.11 -8.63
CA LYS A 123 -7.13 11.30 -8.38
C LYS A 123 -7.16 11.79 -6.93
N THR A 124 -6.58 11.04 -5.98
CA THR A 124 -6.59 11.36 -4.55
C THR A 124 -5.98 12.73 -4.29
N SER A 125 -6.66 13.54 -3.47
CA SER A 125 -6.27 14.92 -3.19
C SER A 125 -4.91 15.04 -2.49
N SER A 126 -4.15 16.09 -2.84
CA SER A 126 -2.84 16.37 -2.24
C SER A 126 -2.89 16.53 -0.70
N PRO A 127 -3.92 17.15 -0.09
CA PRO A 127 -4.03 17.23 1.37
C PRO A 127 -4.07 15.86 2.05
N PHE A 128 -4.85 14.90 1.54
CA PHE A 128 -4.92 13.56 2.13
C PHE A 128 -3.60 12.81 1.95
N ARG A 129 -2.98 12.87 0.76
CA ARG A 129 -1.66 12.27 0.52
C ARG A 129 -0.60 12.78 1.51
N LYS A 130 -0.56 14.09 1.77
CA LYS A 130 0.38 14.72 2.70
C LYS A 130 0.07 14.47 4.17
N ALA A 131 -1.16 14.14 4.49
CA ALA A 131 -1.56 13.76 5.84
C ALA A 131 -1.08 12.36 6.24
N CYS A 132 -0.77 11.49 5.27
CA CYS A 132 -0.19 10.17 5.49
C CYS A 132 1.34 10.24 5.62
N ASP A 133 1.95 9.32 6.35
CA ASP A 133 3.42 9.16 6.37
C ASP A 133 3.92 8.51 5.08
N ILE A 134 3.14 7.56 4.57
CA ILE A 134 3.39 6.85 3.32
C ILE A 134 2.12 6.91 2.50
N PHE A 135 2.22 7.19 1.20
CA PHE A 135 1.07 7.12 0.29
C PHE A 135 1.42 6.33 -0.96
N THR A 136 0.58 5.34 -1.27
CA THR A 136 0.73 4.47 -2.44
C THR A 136 -0.46 4.64 -3.39
N GLU A 137 -0.21 4.82 -4.67
CA GLU A 137 -1.25 4.85 -5.70
C GLU A 137 -1.65 3.42 -6.07
N LEU A 138 -2.96 3.15 -6.02
CA LEU A 138 -3.51 1.80 -6.24
C LEU A 138 -3.26 1.27 -7.66
N GLU A 139 -3.21 2.15 -8.65
CA GLU A 139 -2.93 1.79 -10.04
C GLU A 139 -1.54 1.19 -10.21
N LEU A 140 -0.54 1.75 -9.51
CA LEU A 140 0.84 1.26 -9.56
C LEU A 140 0.97 -0.15 -8.99
N LEU A 141 0.18 -0.49 -7.97
CA LEU A 141 0.16 -1.83 -7.38
C LEU A 141 -0.34 -2.91 -8.36
N LEU A 142 -1.19 -2.54 -9.33
CA LEU A 142 -1.65 -3.47 -10.36
C LEU A 142 -0.56 -3.74 -11.41
N GLU A 143 0.23 -2.74 -11.77
CA GLU A 143 1.31 -2.85 -12.75
C GLU A 143 2.43 -3.76 -12.25
N ASP A 144 2.85 -3.60 -10.99
CA ASP A 144 3.86 -4.44 -10.36
C ASP A 144 3.45 -5.93 -10.31
N ASN A 145 2.17 -6.21 -10.07
CA ASN A 145 1.64 -7.57 -10.04
C ASN A 145 1.54 -8.23 -11.42
N THR A 146 1.49 -7.47 -12.53
CA THR A 146 1.49 -8.01 -13.87
C THR A 146 2.90 -8.39 -14.33
N MET A 147 3.90 -7.58 -14.02
CA MET A 147 5.32 -7.89 -14.34
C MET A 147 5.82 -9.14 -13.61
N GLY A 148 5.49 -9.30 -12.32
CA GLY A 148 5.87 -10.50 -11.55
C GLY A 148 5.21 -11.80 -11.98
N LYS A 149 4.13 -11.77 -12.79
CA LYS A 149 3.49 -12.96 -13.36
C LYS A 149 4.09 -13.41 -14.68
N GLU A 150 4.62 -12.50 -15.48
CA GLU A 150 5.28 -12.84 -16.74
C GLU A 150 6.61 -13.57 -16.49
N GLU A 151 7.36 -13.18 -15.48
CA GLU A 151 8.60 -13.89 -15.11
C GLU A 151 8.37 -15.31 -14.57
N ARG A 152 7.23 -15.60 -13.92
CA ARG A 152 6.91 -16.93 -13.40
C ARG A 152 6.35 -17.90 -14.45
N ASN A 153 5.75 -17.42 -15.53
CA ASN A 153 5.19 -18.26 -16.58
C ASN A 153 6.20 -18.72 -17.63
N THR A 154 7.43 -18.21 -17.63
CA THR A 154 8.48 -18.65 -18.56
C THR A 154 9.20 -19.92 -18.10
N HIS A 155 8.93 -20.45 -16.89
CA HIS A 155 9.62 -21.63 -16.36
C HIS A 155 8.84 -22.95 -16.38
N SER A 156 7.63 -23.02 -16.97
CA SER A 156 6.81 -24.24 -16.90
C SER A 156 6.46 -24.94 -18.21
N HIS A 157 7.14 -24.70 -19.33
CA HIS A 157 7.04 -25.58 -20.50
C HIS A 157 8.30 -25.52 -21.35
N ALA A 158 9.26 -26.40 -21.10
CA ALA A 158 10.21 -26.85 -22.10
C ALA A 158 10.83 -28.20 -21.76
N SER A 159 10.13 -29.28 -22.07
CA SER A 159 10.77 -30.54 -22.39
C SER A 159 10.82 -30.65 -23.93
N GLY A 160 11.97 -30.43 -24.53
CA GLY A 160 12.11 -30.62 -25.97
C GLY A 160 13.34 -29.94 -26.57
N LYS A 161 14.40 -30.75 -26.77
CA LYS A 161 15.53 -30.60 -27.74
C LYS A 161 16.37 -29.31 -27.69
N TRP A 162 17.54 -29.46 -27.13
CA TRP A 162 18.68 -28.54 -27.24
C TRP A 162 19.14 -28.42 -28.70
N GLN A 163 19.04 -27.22 -29.25
CA GLN A 163 19.95 -26.77 -30.31
C GLN A 163 20.61 -25.47 -29.82
N LYS A 164 21.95 -25.52 -29.70
CA LYS A 164 22.80 -24.35 -29.43
C LYS A 164 22.55 -23.30 -30.51
N LYS A 165 22.17 -22.11 -30.12
CA LYS A 165 22.40 -20.88 -30.87
C LYS A 165 23.00 -19.88 -29.90
N ASP A 166 24.26 -19.54 -30.14
CA ASP A 166 24.98 -18.47 -29.49
C ASP A 166 24.25 -17.15 -29.78
N ASN A 167 23.70 -16.52 -28.76
CA ASN A 167 23.36 -15.11 -28.77
C ASN A 167 23.97 -14.47 -27.53
N HIS A 168 25.10 -13.86 -27.75
CA HIS A 168 25.70 -12.82 -26.92
C HIS A 168 24.76 -11.61 -26.99
N ASP A 169 23.96 -11.34 -25.92
CA ASP A 169 23.72 -9.95 -25.57
C ASP A 169 23.05 -9.77 -24.18
N SER A 170 23.61 -8.77 -23.47
CA SER A 170 23.08 -8.01 -22.31
C SER A 170 22.89 -8.74 -20.98
N MET A 171 23.91 -9.36 -20.43
CA MET A 171 24.13 -9.29 -19.01
C MET A 171 24.62 -7.85 -18.68
N VAL A 172 23.80 -7.07 -18.00
CA VAL A 172 24.26 -5.78 -17.43
C VAL A 172 25.44 -6.08 -16.52
N SER A 173 26.64 -5.60 -16.87
CA SER A 173 27.83 -5.93 -16.12
C SER A 173 27.71 -5.40 -14.68
N LYS A 174 28.28 -6.13 -13.73
CA LYS A 174 28.31 -5.76 -12.31
C LYS A 174 28.76 -4.31 -12.11
N GLU A 175 29.72 -3.86 -12.92
CA GLU A 175 30.25 -2.49 -12.95
C GLU A 175 29.18 -1.44 -13.30
N LYS A 176 28.27 -1.73 -14.25
CA LYS A 176 27.17 -0.80 -14.59
C LYS A 176 26.12 -0.69 -13.46
N ILE A 177 25.90 -1.78 -12.72
CA ILE A 177 25.01 -1.78 -11.56
C ILE A 177 25.65 -0.97 -10.43
N GLU A 178 26.94 -1.18 -10.14
CA GLU A 178 27.68 -0.42 -9.14
C GLU A 178 27.71 1.08 -9.47
N GLU A 179 27.92 1.45 -10.72
CA GLU A 179 27.91 2.84 -11.18
C GLU A 179 26.53 3.50 -11.02
N ALA A 180 25.45 2.75 -11.31
CA ALA A 180 24.08 3.22 -11.11
C ALA A 180 23.75 3.42 -9.62
N VAL A 181 24.15 2.48 -8.76
CA VAL A 181 23.97 2.57 -7.30
C VAL A 181 24.73 3.78 -6.73
N VAL A 182 26.00 3.99 -7.12
CA VAL A 182 26.79 5.13 -6.70
C VAL A 182 26.14 6.46 -7.13
N LYS A 183 25.58 6.52 -8.33
CA LYS A 183 24.85 7.69 -8.85
C LYS A 183 23.60 8.00 -8.02
N ILE A 184 22.84 6.99 -7.64
CA ILE A 184 21.65 7.12 -6.79
C ILE A 184 22.03 7.61 -5.40
N ILE A 185 23.06 7.02 -4.77
CA ILE A 185 23.55 7.41 -3.46
C ILE A 185 24.01 8.88 -3.45
N ARG A 186 24.77 9.29 -4.48
CA ARG A 186 25.19 10.70 -4.64
C ARG A 186 24.00 11.66 -4.76
N LYS A 187 22.96 11.27 -5.50
CA LYS A 187 21.75 12.08 -5.68
C LYS A 187 20.96 12.24 -4.39
N ILE A 188 20.79 11.16 -3.63
CA ILE A 188 20.15 11.16 -2.31
C ILE A 188 20.96 12.05 -1.34
N ARG A 189 22.27 11.97 -1.36
CA ARG A 189 23.19 12.75 -0.52
C ARG A 189 23.05 14.25 -0.75
N ILE A 190 22.98 14.67 -2.02
CA ILE A 190 22.78 16.09 -2.38
C ILE A 190 21.41 16.58 -1.87
N MET A 191 20.38 15.73 -1.92
CA MET A 191 19.02 16.09 -1.49
C MET A 191 18.84 16.12 0.03
N THR A 192 19.62 15.34 0.79
CA THR A 192 19.45 15.19 2.26
C THR A 192 20.45 16.00 3.09
N GLY A 193 21.46 16.63 2.47
CA GLY A 193 22.44 17.47 3.15
C GLY A 193 23.29 16.75 4.21
N ARG A 194 23.42 15.41 4.16
CA ARG A 194 24.19 14.64 5.15
C ARG A 194 25.69 14.70 4.87
N PRO A 195 26.53 14.90 5.91
CA PRO A 195 27.98 14.99 5.74
C PRO A 195 28.62 13.66 5.35
N ASP A 196 29.82 13.77 4.75
CA ASP A 196 30.61 12.66 4.20
C ASP A 196 31.20 11.80 5.31
N TRP A 197 30.71 10.59 5.53
CA TRP A 197 31.22 9.66 6.52
C TRP A 197 32.65 9.16 6.20
N GLU A 198 33.06 9.13 4.93
CA GLU A 198 34.42 8.77 4.53
C GLU A 198 35.51 9.74 5.01
N LYS A 199 35.14 10.96 5.44
CA LYS A 199 36.07 11.92 6.04
C LYS A 199 36.26 11.72 7.55
N LEU A 200 35.41 10.90 8.19
CA LEU A 200 35.48 10.64 9.63
C LEU A 200 36.39 9.46 9.99
N GLU A 201 36.79 8.60 9.03
CA GLU A 201 37.71 7.49 9.25
C GLU A 201 39.20 7.87 9.08
N ALA A 202 39.51 9.07 8.64
CA ALA A 202 40.90 9.53 8.45
C ALA A 202 41.54 10.21 9.68
N ASP A 203 40.74 10.41 10.76
CA ASP A 203 41.19 11.09 11.99
C ASP A 203 41.17 10.16 13.23
N TRP A 204 41.25 8.82 13.01
CA TRP A 204 41.51 7.84 14.10
C TRP A 204 42.77 7.04 13.83
#